data_e903cddd86ccabd40fcd6cf4205e473e
#
_entry.id   e903cddd86ccabd40fcd6cf4205e473e
#
_cell.length_a   1.000
_cell.length_b   1.000
_cell.length_c   1.000
_cell.angle_alpha   90.00
_cell.angle_beta   90.00
_cell.angle_gamma   90.00
#
_symmetry.space_group_name_H-M   'P 1'
#
loop_
_entity.id
_entity.type
_entity.pdbx_description
1 polymer ?
#
loop_
_entity_poly.entity_id
_entity_poly.type
_entity_poly.pdbx_seq_one_letter_code
_entity_poly.pdbx_strand_id
1 'polypeptide(L)'
;IQGAAQLGAFIDKIRKRANPKLKIIGHLINKIDARRSVDQAFREKIRESALVMQTEIPSSVKFIEASVARKTIFEWLPNSVQASYFENLANEVISRV
;
A
#
# COMPACT_ATOMS: atom_id res chain seq x y z
N ILE A 1 12.03 -6.19 -3.77
CA ILE A 1 11.67 -7.48 -3.18
C ILE A 1 12.60 -7.85 -2.04
N GLN A 2 13.85 -7.46 -2.13
CA GLN A 2 14.76 -7.57 -1.00
C GLN A 2 14.24 -6.82 0.23
N GLY A 3 13.67 -5.62 0.03
CA GLY A 3 13.05 -4.85 1.10
C GLY A 3 11.86 -5.57 1.74
N ALA A 4 11.04 -6.24 0.94
CA ALA A 4 9.92 -7.02 1.45
C ALA A 4 10.40 -8.22 2.29
N ALA A 5 11.46 -8.89 1.87
CA ALA A 5 12.06 -9.99 2.62
C ALA A 5 12.66 -9.53 3.95
N GLN A 6 13.34 -8.39 3.97
CA GLN A 6 13.90 -7.79 5.19
C GLN A 6 12.79 -7.40 6.17
N LEU A 7 11.71 -6.80 5.68
CA LEU A 7 10.55 -6.44 6.50
C LEU A 7 9.90 -7.69 7.09
N GLY A 8 9.74 -8.74 6.30
CA GLY A 8 9.19 -10.01 6.77
C GLY A 8 10.00 -10.61 7.90
N ALA A 9 11.33 -10.61 7.79
CA ALA A 9 12.22 -11.09 8.84
C ALA A 9 12.09 -10.24 10.12
N PHE A 10 11.97 -8.93 9.99
CA PHE A 10 11.77 -8.03 11.13
C PHE A 10 10.43 -8.29 11.83
N ILE A 11 9.36 -8.47 11.06
CA ILE A 11 8.04 -8.79 11.60
C ILE A 11 8.05 -10.12 12.35
N ASP A 12 8.75 -11.12 11.84
CA ASP A 12 8.89 -12.42 12.51
C ASP A 12 9.57 -12.28 13.87
N LYS A 13 10.58 -11.42 13.98
CA LYS A 13 11.21 -11.12 15.27
C LYS A 13 10.25 -10.47 16.24
N ILE A 14 9.43 -9.53 15.77
CA ILE A 14 8.41 -8.88 16.61
C ILE A 14 7.40 -9.90 17.11
N ARG A 15 6.92 -10.80 16.25
CA ARG A 15 6.00 -11.87 16.63
C ARG A 15 6.56 -12.73 17.74
N LYS A 16 7.83 -13.12 17.65
CA LYS A 16 8.47 -14.01 18.63
C LYS A 16 8.72 -13.32 19.95
N ARG A 17 9.07 -12.04 19.95
CA ARG A 17 9.58 -11.34 21.14
C ARG A 17 8.56 -10.45 21.84
N ALA A 18 7.66 -9.83 21.09
CA ALA A 18 6.80 -8.76 21.61
C ALA A 18 5.31 -9.03 21.38
N ASN A 19 4.93 -9.58 20.21
CA ASN A 19 3.52 -9.74 19.87
C ASN A 19 3.29 -11.02 19.03
N PRO A 20 3.04 -12.16 19.67
CA PRO A 20 2.81 -13.40 18.94
C PRO A 20 1.50 -13.41 18.12
N LYS A 21 0.59 -12.48 18.40
CA LYS A 21 -0.69 -12.36 17.67
C LYS A 21 -0.62 -11.41 16.46
N LEU A 22 0.54 -10.82 16.21
CA LEU A 22 0.72 -9.94 15.05
C LEU A 22 0.49 -10.71 13.76
N LYS A 23 -0.36 -10.16 12.89
CA LYS A 23 -0.75 -10.80 11.63
C LYS A 23 -0.48 -9.85 10.46
N ILE A 24 0.15 -10.38 9.41
CA ILE A 24 0.28 -9.66 8.15
C ILE A 24 -0.98 -9.89 7.34
N ILE A 25 -1.68 -8.81 6.94
CA ILE A 25 -2.87 -8.91 6.10
C ILE A 25 -2.58 -8.68 4.62
N GLY A 26 -1.42 -8.16 4.28
CA GLY A 26 -1.00 -7.97 2.91
C GLY A 26 0.02 -6.87 2.74
N HIS A 27 0.61 -6.81 1.56
CA HIS A 27 1.50 -5.74 1.13
C HIS A 27 0.75 -4.80 0.19
N LEU A 28 0.86 -3.50 0.41
CA LEU A 28 0.26 -2.49 -0.45
C LEU A 28 1.25 -2.04 -1.51
N ILE A 29 0.86 -2.13 -2.77
CA ILE A 29 1.61 -1.53 -3.87
C ILE A 29 1.27 -0.05 -3.92
N ASN A 30 2.24 0.79 -3.60
CA ASN A 30 2.05 2.22 -3.45
C ASN A 30 2.89 3.00 -4.46
N LYS A 31 2.41 4.17 -4.89
CA LYS A 31 3.10 5.09 -5.81
C LYS A 31 3.47 4.44 -7.14
N ILE A 32 2.64 3.52 -7.62
CA ILE A 32 2.90 2.84 -8.87
C ILE A 32 2.50 3.74 -10.06
N ASP A 33 3.36 3.76 -11.09
CA ASP A 33 3.05 4.39 -12.37
C ASP A 33 2.89 3.29 -13.43
N ALA A 34 1.66 2.97 -13.79
CA ALA A 34 1.35 1.90 -14.73
C ALA A 34 1.89 2.15 -16.15
N ARG A 35 2.28 3.39 -16.47
CA ARG A 35 2.89 3.72 -17.76
C ARG A 35 4.35 3.29 -17.86
N ARG A 36 5.00 3.02 -16.72
CA ARG A 36 6.40 2.60 -16.67
C ARG A 36 6.49 1.08 -16.71
N SER A 37 7.26 0.56 -17.66
CA SER A 37 7.42 -0.89 -17.80
C SER A 37 8.11 -1.52 -16.57
N VAL A 38 9.03 -0.80 -15.93
CA VAL A 38 9.69 -1.29 -14.71
C VAL A 38 8.69 -1.44 -13.56
N ASP A 39 7.72 -0.54 -13.44
CA ASP A 39 6.69 -0.62 -12.41
C ASP A 39 5.74 -1.79 -12.68
N GLN A 40 5.37 -2.01 -13.94
CA GLN A 40 4.54 -3.16 -14.32
C GLN A 40 5.24 -4.49 -14.01
N ALA A 41 6.52 -4.60 -14.35
CA ALA A 41 7.31 -5.79 -14.06
C ALA A 41 7.45 -6.04 -12.56
N PHE A 42 7.66 -4.99 -11.77
CA PHE A 42 7.69 -5.06 -10.32
C PHE A 42 6.35 -5.54 -9.75
N ARG A 43 5.25 -4.97 -10.23
CA ARG A 43 3.90 -5.35 -9.81
C ARG A 43 3.66 -6.85 -10.01
N GLU A 44 3.94 -7.34 -11.21
CA GLU A 44 3.77 -8.75 -11.54
C GLU A 44 4.59 -9.65 -10.63
N LYS A 45 5.85 -9.27 -10.40
CA LYS A 45 6.76 -10.06 -9.59
C LYS A 45 6.36 -10.10 -8.13
N ILE A 46 5.94 -8.98 -7.55
CA ILE A 46 5.53 -8.93 -6.14
C ILE A 46 4.23 -9.72 -5.93
N ARG A 47 3.30 -9.69 -6.88
CA ARG A 47 2.06 -10.45 -6.80
C ARG A 47 2.27 -11.97 -6.86
N GLU A 48 3.34 -12.43 -7.49
CA GLU A 48 3.71 -13.85 -7.52
C GLU A 48 4.30 -14.31 -6.19
N SER A 49 5.04 -13.46 -5.50
CA SER A 49 5.90 -13.85 -4.39
C SER A 49 5.42 -13.44 -3.01
N ALA A 50 4.34 -12.67 -2.91
CA ALA A 50 3.88 -12.11 -1.64
C ALA A 50 2.36 -12.07 -1.54
N LEU A 51 1.87 -12.00 -0.30
CA LEU A 51 0.46 -11.69 -0.04
C LEU A 51 0.26 -10.19 -0.26
N VAL A 52 -0.44 -9.83 -1.33
CA VAL A 52 -0.57 -8.45 -1.79
C VAL A 52 -2.02 -8.02 -1.73
N MET A 53 -2.26 -6.76 -1.33
CA MET A 53 -3.58 -6.14 -1.39
C MET A 53 -4.03 -6.03 -2.84
N GLN A 54 -5.32 -6.19 -3.10
CA GLN A 54 -5.86 -5.95 -4.45
C GLN A 54 -5.85 -4.47 -4.78
N THR A 55 -6.09 -3.61 -3.79
CA THR A 55 -6.01 -2.16 -3.95
C THR A 55 -4.56 -1.74 -4.18
N GLU A 56 -4.36 -0.89 -5.17
CA GLU A 56 -3.07 -0.23 -5.43
C GLU A 56 -3.26 1.27 -5.36
N ILE A 57 -2.23 1.99 -4.93
CA ILE A 57 -2.25 3.46 -4.89
C ILE A 57 -1.34 3.97 -6.01
N PRO A 58 -1.91 4.44 -7.11
CA PRO A 58 -1.11 5.02 -8.20
C PRO A 58 -0.43 6.33 -7.79
N SER A 59 0.69 6.62 -8.43
CA SER A 59 1.36 7.89 -8.30
C SER A 59 0.45 9.01 -8.83
N SER A 60 0.37 10.12 -8.10
CA SER A 60 -0.44 11.27 -8.52
C SER A 60 0.08 12.55 -7.87
N VAL A 61 0.14 13.62 -8.65
CA VAL A 61 0.50 14.95 -8.14
C VAL A 61 -0.55 15.47 -7.15
N LYS A 62 -1.77 14.95 -7.20
CA LYS A 62 -2.84 15.34 -6.27
C LYS A 62 -2.50 15.02 -4.82
N PHE A 63 -1.82 13.91 -4.57
CA PHE A 63 -1.33 13.59 -3.23
C PHE A 63 -0.26 14.57 -2.76
N ILE A 64 0.62 15.00 -3.67
CA ILE A 64 1.66 16.00 -3.37
C ILE A 64 1.00 17.34 -3.05
N GLU A 65 0.02 17.77 -3.85
CA GLU A 65 -0.73 19.00 -3.61
C GLU A 65 -1.41 18.99 -2.24
N ALA A 66 -2.07 17.90 -1.88
CA ALA A 66 -2.72 17.75 -0.57
C ALA A 66 -1.69 17.88 0.56
N SER A 67 -0.56 17.22 0.42
CA SER A 67 0.52 17.26 1.40
C SER A 67 1.07 18.68 1.61
N VAL A 68 1.29 19.41 0.51
CA VAL A 68 1.73 20.81 0.56
C VAL A 68 0.69 21.69 1.26
N ALA A 69 -0.59 21.44 1.01
CA ALA A 69 -1.70 22.14 1.67
C ALA A 69 -1.93 21.69 3.12
N ARG A 70 -1.18 20.71 3.61
CA ARG A 70 -1.33 20.11 4.95
C ARG A 70 -2.74 19.57 5.19
N LYS A 71 -3.28 18.91 4.16
CA LYS A 71 -4.61 18.30 4.18
C LYS A 71 -4.53 16.85 3.79
N THR A 72 -5.51 16.06 4.23
CA THR A 72 -5.72 14.72 3.68
C THR A 72 -6.27 14.84 2.26
N ILE A 73 -6.17 13.76 1.48
CA ILE A 73 -6.77 13.76 0.15
C ILE A 73 -8.30 13.94 0.22
N PHE A 74 -8.94 13.48 1.30
CA PHE A 74 -10.37 13.64 1.52
C PHE A 74 -10.76 15.09 1.79
N GLU A 75 -9.91 15.83 2.49
CA GLU A 75 -10.13 17.27 2.74
C GLU A 75 -9.85 18.10 1.49
N TRP A 76 -8.80 17.73 0.74
CA TRP A 76 -8.34 18.48 -0.42
C TRP A 76 -9.23 18.27 -1.64
N LEU A 77 -9.50 17.00 -1.98
CA LEU A 77 -10.29 16.61 -3.15
C LEU A 77 -11.23 15.46 -2.77
N PRO A 78 -12.32 15.71 -2.03
CA PRO A 78 -13.15 14.66 -1.46
C PRO A 78 -13.84 13.76 -2.49
N ASN A 79 -14.11 14.26 -3.70
CA ASN A 79 -14.79 13.50 -4.75
C ASN A 79 -13.83 13.02 -5.85
N SER A 80 -12.53 13.01 -5.59
CA SER A 80 -11.54 12.61 -6.56
C SER A 80 -11.39 11.09 -6.64
N VAL A 81 -10.85 10.61 -7.77
CA VAL A 81 -10.46 9.21 -7.90
C VAL A 81 -9.35 8.86 -6.92
N GLN A 82 -8.47 9.82 -6.59
CA GLN A 82 -7.40 9.62 -5.61
C GLN A 82 -7.96 9.32 -4.22
N ALA A 83 -9.02 10.03 -3.79
CA ALA A 83 -9.72 9.73 -2.55
C ALA A 83 -10.33 8.33 -2.58
N SER A 84 -10.89 7.91 -3.72
CA SER A 84 -11.49 6.58 -3.84
C SER A 84 -10.49 5.45 -3.68
N TYR A 85 -9.21 5.64 -4.02
CA TYR A 85 -8.18 4.63 -3.80
C TYR A 85 -8.02 4.32 -2.31
N PHE A 86 -8.04 5.34 -1.46
CA PHE A 86 -7.92 5.15 -0.02
C PHE A 86 -9.20 4.59 0.60
N GLU A 87 -10.38 4.94 0.07
CA GLU A 87 -11.63 4.31 0.49
C GLU A 87 -11.63 2.82 0.20
N ASN A 88 -11.18 2.43 -1.00
CA ASN A 88 -11.07 1.04 -1.40
C ASN A 88 -10.07 0.30 -0.50
N LEU A 89 -8.94 0.93 -0.19
CA LEU A 89 -7.95 0.36 0.71
C LEU A 89 -8.55 0.11 2.10
N ALA A 90 -9.26 1.10 2.65
CA ALA A 90 -9.89 0.96 3.96
C ALA A 90 -10.89 -0.21 3.98
N ASN A 91 -11.72 -0.32 2.95
CA ASN A 91 -12.68 -1.41 2.83
C ASN A 91 -12.00 -2.77 2.73
N GLU A 92 -10.91 -2.85 1.99
CA GLU A 92 -10.14 -4.09 1.88
C GLU A 92 -9.48 -4.47 3.19
N VAL A 93 -8.89 -3.51 3.91
CA VAL A 93 -8.33 -3.76 5.25
C VAL A 93 -9.39 -4.29 6.19
N ILE A 94 -10.56 -3.67 6.23
CA ILE A 94 -11.68 -4.10 7.07
C ILE A 94 -12.10 -5.54 6.72
N SER A 95 -12.12 -5.88 5.44
CA SER A 95 -12.51 -7.22 5.00
C SER A 95 -11.52 -8.31 5.38
N ARG A 96 -10.26 -7.96 5.66
CA ARG A 96 -9.18 -8.90 5.97
C ARG A 96 -8.86 -9.04 7.47
N VAL A 97 -9.45 -8.18 8.30
CA VAL A 97 -9.21 -8.23 9.76
C VAL A 97 -10.37 -8.89 10.57
#